data_75a8e54d372c5e1c85426fd7cf064967
#
_entry.id   75a8e54d372c5e1c85426fd7cf064967
#
_cell.length_a   1.000
_cell.length_b   1.000
_cell.length_c   1.000
_cell.angle_alpha   90.00
_cell.angle_beta   90.00
_cell.angle_gamma   90.00
#
_symmetry.space_group_name_H-M   'P 1'
#
loop_
_entity.id
_entity.type
_entity.pdbx_description
1 polymer ?
#
loop_
_entity_poly.entity_id
_entity_poly.type
_entity_poly.pdbx_seq_one_letter_code
_entity_poly.pdbx_strand_id
1 'polypeptide(L)'
;EIVRRLDSLGYEYIEIGHGKGLNASSYENGISLQTDTEYMEAANATRKNAKLGFFCIPGIARLEDLSLAVNNGIQFVRIGQNADEMESVKEYVLKAKELGLEVMVNFMKTYIISPEKFARDAKMVGDWGADCVYVVDSSGGMLPEQVLSYYKQARLKTNVKLGIHCHNNMGLAVYNSLVAYDCGYDFIDTTLQGVGRSVGNTMAESFIMALEKRGHDMGFDIPRLLEYGYYVNNKIIGRPAVNPLDLMCGFADFHSSHLKD
;
A
#
# COMPACT_ATOMS: atom_id res chain seq x y z
N GLU A 1 -15.71 11.72 -0.04
CA GLU A 1 -15.16 12.76 -0.92
C GLU A 1 -13.83 12.36 -1.55
N ILE A 2 -12.85 11.81 -0.79
CA ILE A 2 -11.53 11.39 -1.35
C ILE A 2 -11.73 10.28 -2.39
N VAL A 3 -12.50 9.23 -2.07
CA VAL A 3 -12.79 8.14 -3.01
C VAL A 3 -13.37 8.68 -4.32
N ARG A 4 -14.36 9.58 -4.25
CA ARG A 4 -14.96 10.21 -5.43
C ARG A 4 -13.92 10.97 -6.28
N ARG A 5 -12.98 11.66 -5.61
CA ARG A 5 -11.91 12.41 -6.31
C ARG A 5 -10.92 11.48 -6.99
N LEU A 6 -10.43 10.46 -6.28
CA LEU A 6 -9.49 9.47 -6.84
C LEU A 6 -10.12 8.70 -8.01
N ASP A 7 -11.37 8.24 -7.86
CA ASP A 7 -12.11 7.56 -8.93
C ASP A 7 -12.29 8.48 -10.16
N SER A 8 -12.57 9.77 -9.96
CA SER A 8 -12.70 10.74 -11.05
C SER A 8 -11.36 11.08 -11.74
N LEU A 9 -10.24 10.81 -11.11
CA LEU A 9 -8.90 10.92 -11.69
C LEU A 9 -8.50 9.67 -12.51
N GLY A 10 -9.27 8.57 -12.41
CA GLY A 10 -8.99 7.34 -13.14
C GLY A 10 -8.18 6.30 -12.36
N TYR A 11 -8.04 6.45 -11.04
CA TYR A 11 -7.46 5.38 -10.23
C TYR A 11 -8.33 4.12 -10.29
N GLU A 12 -7.73 3.00 -10.72
CA GLU A 12 -8.43 1.71 -10.84
C GLU A 12 -8.62 1.02 -9.49
N TYR A 13 -7.69 1.22 -8.55
CA TYR A 13 -7.67 0.60 -7.23
C TYR A 13 -7.61 1.67 -6.15
N ILE A 14 -8.53 1.64 -5.22
CA ILE A 14 -8.59 2.56 -4.07
C ILE A 14 -8.72 1.76 -2.79
N GLU A 15 -7.67 1.75 -1.97
CA GLU A 15 -7.72 1.16 -0.64
C GLU A 15 -8.32 2.17 0.34
N ILE A 16 -9.24 1.69 1.19
CA ILE A 16 -9.96 2.49 2.18
C ILE A 16 -9.83 1.87 3.58
N GLY A 17 -10.24 2.61 4.59
CA GLY A 17 -10.37 2.13 5.97
C GLY A 17 -9.21 2.52 6.88
N HIS A 18 -9.11 1.84 8.01
CA HIS A 18 -8.07 2.06 9.00
C HIS A 18 -6.69 1.66 8.48
N GLY A 19 -5.62 2.39 8.84
CA GLY A 19 -4.26 2.11 8.36
C GLY A 19 -3.67 0.75 8.77
N LYS A 20 -4.29 0.06 9.74
CA LYS A 20 -3.99 -1.34 10.09
C LYS A 20 -5.04 -2.33 9.57
N GLY A 21 -6.00 -1.86 8.76
CA GLY A 21 -6.96 -2.67 8.05
C GLY A 21 -8.22 -3.02 8.83
N LEU A 22 -8.86 -4.09 8.37
CA LEU A 22 -10.11 -4.62 8.92
C LEU A 22 -10.01 -4.92 10.40
N ASN A 23 -11.07 -4.58 11.15
CA ASN A 23 -11.22 -4.82 12.59
C ASN A 23 -10.12 -4.18 13.46
N ALA A 24 -9.38 -3.21 12.92
CA ALA A 24 -8.22 -2.63 13.60
C ALA A 24 -8.57 -1.54 14.60
N SER A 25 -9.78 -0.95 14.55
CA SER A 25 -10.17 0.14 15.44
C SER A 25 -10.18 -0.31 16.90
N SER A 26 -9.19 0.16 17.65
CA SER A 26 -9.01 -0.18 19.07
C SER A 26 -8.16 0.88 19.78
N TYR A 27 -8.10 0.82 21.11
CA TYR A 27 -7.26 1.72 21.88
C TYR A 27 -5.76 1.57 21.53
N GLU A 28 -5.31 0.34 21.23
CA GLU A 28 -3.92 0.03 20.89
C GLU A 28 -3.55 0.44 19.46
N ASN A 29 -4.49 0.33 18.53
CA ASN A 29 -4.24 0.56 17.12
C ASN A 29 -4.64 1.95 16.65
N GLY A 30 -5.34 2.71 17.49
CA GLY A 30 -6.03 3.94 17.16
C GLY A 30 -7.52 3.69 16.90
N ILE A 31 -8.35 4.59 17.41
CA ILE A 31 -9.81 4.51 17.25
C ILE A 31 -10.21 5.22 15.97
N SER A 32 -10.86 4.50 15.07
CA SER A 32 -11.47 5.06 13.87
C SER A 32 -12.68 5.96 14.22
N LEU A 33 -12.91 6.99 13.42
CA LEU A 33 -14.10 7.84 13.56
C LEU A 33 -15.40 7.10 13.23
N GLN A 34 -15.32 6.11 12.34
CA GLN A 34 -16.43 5.29 11.87
C GLN A 34 -16.06 3.82 11.87
N THR A 35 -17.04 2.95 11.77
CA THR A 35 -16.85 1.51 11.60
C THR A 35 -16.33 1.16 10.19
N ASP A 36 -15.76 -0.03 10.02
CA ASP A 36 -15.34 -0.51 8.71
C ASP A 36 -16.53 -0.56 7.73
N THR A 37 -17.70 -0.99 8.19
CA THR A 37 -18.93 -1.03 7.38
C THR A 37 -19.34 0.37 6.89
N GLU A 38 -19.35 1.36 7.76
CA GLU A 38 -19.68 2.75 7.38
C GLU A 38 -18.68 3.33 6.38
N TYR A 39 -17.36 3.00 6.50
CA TYR A 39 -16.37 3.38 5.49
C TYR A 39 -16.65 2.72 4.14
N MET A 40 -16.98 1.41 4.13
CA MET A 40 -17.28 0.67 2.90
C MET A 40 -18.54 1.20 2.21
N GLU A 41 -19.62 1.40 2.96
CA GLU A 41 -20.88 1.97 2.45
C GLU A 41 -20.68 3.37 1.86
N ALA A 42 -19.98 4.25 2.59
CA ALA A 42 -19.71 5.62 2.12
C ALA A 42 -18.83 5.64 0.86
N ALA A 43 -17.85 4.74 0.76
CA ALA A 43 -17.02 4.62 -0.41
C ALA A 43 -17.80 4.07 -1.62
N ASN A 44 -18.58 3.00 -1.43
CA ASN A 44 -19.40 2.41 -2.48
C ASN A 44 -20.47 3.39 -3.02
N ALA A 45 -21.05 4.21 -2.16
CA ALA A 45 -22.03 5.22 -2.57
C ALA A 45 -21.46 6.30 -3.49
N THR A 46 -20.13 6.45 -3.54
CA THR A 46 -19.46 7.56 -4.25
C THR A 46 -18.58 7.13 -5.41
N ARG A 47 -18.11 5.88 -5.42
CA ARG A 47 -17.32 5.35 -6.53
C ARG A 47 -18.17 5.08 -7.77
N LYS A 48 -17.55 5.11 -8.94
CA LYS A 48 -18.18 4.75 -10.22
C LYS A 48 -17.49 3.57 -10.88
N ASN A 49 -16.16 3.64 -11.03
CA ASN A 49 -15.35 2.70 -11.81
C ASN A 49 -14.30 1.97 -10.97
N ALA A 50 -13.71 2.64 -9.99
CA ALA A 50 -12.62 2.09 -9.20
C ALA A 50 -13.03 0.84 -8.41
N LYS A 51 -12.14 -0.14 -8.32
CA LYS A 51 -12.23 -1.23 -7.35
C LYS A 51 -11.91 -0.69 -5.96
N LEU A 52 -12.72 -1.06 -4.98
CA LEU A 52 -12.46 -0.74 -3.57
C LEU A 52 -11.81 -1.92 -2.88
N GLY A 53 -10.80 -1.63 -2.07
CA GLY A 53 -10.09 -2.61 -1.29
C GLY A 53 -9.88 -2.19 0.16
N PHE A 54 -9.48 -3.16 0.95
CA PHE A 54 -9.19 -2.98 2.37
C PHE A 54 -7.90 -3.69 2.75
N PHE A 55 -7.15 -3.12 3.68
CA PHE A 55 -6.00 -3.80 4.27
C PHE A 55 -6.46 -4.84 5.30
N CYS A 56 -5.71 -5.93 5.44
CA CYS A 56 -6.01 -7.04 6.35
C CYS A 56 -4.71 -7.55 6.96
N ILE A 57 -4.60 -7.53 8.28
CA ILE A 57 -3.45 -8.09 9.01
C ILE A 57 -3.93 -9.31 9.80
N PRO A 58 -3.41 -10.52 9.51
CA PRO A 58 -3.64 -11.70 10.33
C PRO A 58 -3.36 -11.42 11.81
N GLY A 59 -4.28 -11.81 12.69
CA GLY A 59 -4.20 -11.53 14.13
C GLY A 59 -4.87 -10.22 14.57
N ILE A 60 -5.10 -9.26 13.67
CA ILE A 60 -5.98 -8.11 13.88
C ILE A 60 -7.35 -8.39 13.24
N ALA A 61 -7.35 -8.63 11.94
CA ALA A 61 -8.53 -9.09 11.23
C ALA A 61 -8.75 -10.59 11.45
N ARG A 62 -10.00 -10.99 11.44
CA ARG A 62 -10.44 -12.39 11.45
C ARG A 62 -10.87 -12.82 10.04
N LEU A 63 -10.97 -14.11 9.79
CA LEU A 63 -11.41 -14.63 8.48
C LEU A 63 -12.83 -14.17 8.12
N GLU A 64 -13.71 -14.03 9.14
CA GLU A 64 -15.07 -13.54 8.97
C GLU A 64 -15.13 -12.08 8.47
N ASP A 65 -14.14 -11.27 8.82
CA ASP A 65 -14.08 -9.87 8.42
C ASP A 65 -13.86 -9.73 6.90
N LEU A 66 -13.27 -10.75 6.24
CA LEU A 66 -13.20 -10.83 4.77
C LEU A 66 -14.60 -11.00 4.15
N SER A 67 -15.45 -11.82 4.77
CA SER A 67 -16.84 -11.99 4.32
C SER A 67 -17.65 -10.71 4.52
N LEU A 68 -17.44 -10.00 5.62
CA LEU A 68 -18.02 -8.68 5.86
C LEU A 68 -17.63 -7.70 4.75
N ALA A 69 -16.36 -7.66 4.38
CA ALA A 69 -15.84 -6.78 3.34
C ALA A 69 -16.50 -7.06 1.97
N VAL A 70 -16.58 -8.33 1.56
CA VAL A 70 -17.24 -8.73 0.30
C VAL A 70 -18.72 -8.34 0.31
N ASN A 71 -19.43 -8.61 1.39
CA ASN A 71 -20.86 -8.26 1.51
C ASN A 71 -21.11 -6.75 1.44
N ASN A 72 -20.10 -5.94 1.73
CA ASN A 72 -20.11 -4.49 1.60
C ASN A 72 -19.42 -3.97 0.33
N GLY A 73 -19.27 -4.82 -0.70
CA GLY A 73 -18.84 -4.42 -2.03
C GLY A 73 -17.35 -4.18 -2.20
N ILE A 74 -16.52 -4.70 -1.32
CA ILE A 74 -15.06 -4.71 -1.47
C ILE A 74 -14.67 -5.77 -2.51
N GLN A 75 -13.73 -5.43 -3.39
CA GLN A 75 -13.37 -6.22 -4.56
C GLN A 75 -11.93 -6.74 -4.51
N PHE A 76 -11.05 -6.10 -3.73
CA PHE A 76 -9.71 -6.60 -3.48
C PHE A 76 -9.34 -6.49 -1.99
N VAL A 77 -8.41 -7.31 -1.57
CA VAL A 77 -7.84 -7.25 -0.22
C VAL A 77 -6.31 -7.24 -0.30
N ARG A 78 -5.70 -6.44 0.56
CA ARG A 78 -4.25 -6.44 0.75
C ARG A 78 -3.94 -7.07 2.10
N ILE A 79 -3.39 -8.28 2.06
CA ILE A 79 -3.06 -9.06 3.26
C ILE A 79 -1.61 -8.76 3.63
N GLY A 80 -1.39 -8.13 4.78
CA GLY A 80 -0.07 -7.72 5.23
C GLY A 80 0.45 -8.56 6.39
N GLN A 81 1.72 -8.97 6.29
CA GLN A 81 2.45 -9.63 7.38
C GLN A 81 3.93 -9.28 7.30
N ASN A 82 4.68 -9.43 8.40
CA ASN A 82 6.14 -9.30 8.37
C ASN A 82 6.74 -10.28 7.35
N ALA A 83 7.72 -9.82 6.60
CA ALA A 83 8.27 -10.56 5.46
C ALA A 83 8.90 -11.92 5.84
N ASP A 84 9.24 -12.13 7.10
CA ASP A 84 9.76 -13.40 7.63
C ASP A 84 8.68 -14.37 8.14
N GLU A 85 7.41 -13.95 8.18
CA GLU A 85 6.27 -14.71 8.75
C GLU A 85 5.18 -15.03 7.70
N MET A 86 5.52 -15.15 6.42
CA MET A 86 4.55 -15.26 5.32
C MET A 86 3.65 -16.52 5.36
N GLU A 87 4.06 -17.59 6.04
CA GLU A 87 3.20 -18.77 6.20
C GLU A 87 1.86 -18.45 6.89
N SER A 88 1.84 -17.46 7.77
CA SER A 88 0.64 -17.07 8.52
C SER A 88 -0.46 -16.43 7.66
N VAL A 89 -0.15 -15.97 6.44
CA VAL A 89 -1.16 -15.37 5.54
C VAL A 89 -1.92 -16.42 4.74
N LYS A 90 -1.49 -17.68 4.73
CA LYS A 90 -2.03 -18.72 3.85
C LYS A 90 -3.54 -18.88 3.94
N GLU A 91 -4.07 -19.02 5.15
CA GLU A 91 -5.52 -19.18 5.36
C GLU A 91 -6.31 -17.97 4.87
N TYR A 92 -5.77 -16.78 5.06
CA TYR A 92 -6.40 -15.54 4.60
C TYR A 92 -6.40 -15.43 3.07
N VAL A 93 -5.29 -15.82 2.41
CA VAL A 93 -5.21 -15.88 0.94
C VAL A 93 -6.26 -16.83 0.39
N LEU A 94 -6.30 -18.08 0.91
CA LEU A 94 -7.25 -19.09 0.46
C LEU A 94 -8.70 -18.65 0.68
N LYS A 95 -8.99 -18.08 1.86
CA LYS A 95 -10.34 -17.58 2.18
C LYS A 95 -10.75 -16.40 1.30
N ALA A 96 -9.85 -15.46 1.06
CA ALA A 96 -10.13 -14.32 0.19
C ALA A 96 -10.38 -14.78 -1.26
N LYS A 97 -9.63 -15.74 -1.76
CA LYS A 97 -9.85 -16.34 -3.10
C LYS A 97 -11.18 -17.10 -3.17
N GLU A 98 -11.54 -17.88 -2.13
CA GLU A 98 -12.87 -18.53 -2.02
C GLU A 98 -14.01 -17.52 -2.14
N LEU A 99 -13.83 -16.33 -1.55
CA LEU A 99 -14.81 -15.24 -1.57
C LEU A 99 -14.80 -14.43 -2.88
N GLY A 100 -13.93 -14.74 -3.84
CA GLY A 100 -13.83 -14.09 -5.14
C GLY A 100 -13.09 -12.75 -5.12
N LEU A 101 -12.35 -12.43 -4.06
CA LEU A 101 -11.52 -11.22 -3.99
C LEU A 101 -10.28 -11.33 -4.88
N GLU A 102 -9.85 -10.20 -5.43
CA GLU A 102 -8.48 -10.03 -5.92
C GLU A 102 -7.57 -9.90 -4.70
N VAL A 103 -6.52 -10.73 -4.63
CA VAL A 103 -5.69 -10.88 -3.43
C VAL A 103 -4.29 -10.34 -3.68
N MET A 104 -3.91 -9.34 -2.93
CA MET A 104 -2.57 -8.76 -2.92
C MET A 104 -1.92 -9.04 -1.57
N VAL A 105 -0.67 -9.51 -1.55
CA VAL A 105 0.03 -9.84 -0.30
C VAL A 105 1.21 -8.91 -0.09
N ASN A 106 1.19 -8.21 1.03
CA ASN A 106 2.20 -7.22 1.41
C ASN A 106 3.25 -7.84 2.34
N PHE A 107 4.48 -7.94 1.86
CA PHE A 107 5.64 -8.35 2.65
C PHE A 107 6.13 -7.17 3.48
N MET A 108 5.45 -6.89 4.61
CA MET A 108 5.84 -5.76 5.46
C MET A 108 7.29 -5.92 5.93
N LYS A 109 8.02 -4.79 6.00
CA LYS A 109 9.46 -4.79 6.34
C LYS A 109 10.28 -5.69 5.41
N THR A 110 10.04 -5.65 4.10
CA THR A 110 10.73 -6.53 3.14
C THR A 110 12.26 -6.53 3.31
N TYR A 111 12.83 -5.40 3.74
CA TYR A 111 14.26 -5.24 3.97
C TYR A 111 14.88 -6.16 5.03
N ILE A 112 14.08 -6.85 5.86
CA ILE A 112 14.62 -7.82 6.86
C ILE A 112 14.95 -9.19 6.27
N ILE A 113 14.56 -9.46 5.02
CA ILE A 113 14.85 -10.70 4.31
C ILE A 113 15.67 -10.41 3.04
N SER A 114 16.43 -11.40 2.58
CA SER A 114 17.17 -11.25 1.33
C SER A 114 16.24 -11.27 0.10
N PRO A 115 16.66 -10.67 -1.03
CA PRO A 115 15.90 -10.73 -2.27
C PRO A 115 15.60 -12.15 -2.76
N GLU A 116 16.51 -13.12 -2.49
CA GLU A 116 16.33 -14.53 -2.84
C GLU A 116 15.26 -15.20 -1.96
N LYS A 117 15.21 -14.83 -0.66
CA LYS A 117 14.12 -15.30 0.23
C LYS A 117 12.79 -14.72 -0.20
N PHE A 118 12.74 -13.41 -0.45
CA PHE A 118 11.54 -12.76 -0.98
C PHE A 118 11.03 -13.48 -2.24
N ALA A 119 11.92 -13.78 -3.19
CA ALA A 119 11.55 -14.44 -4.45
C ALA A 119 10.95 -15.85 -4.24
N ARG A 120 11.48 -16.64 -3.28
CA ARG A 120 10.92 -17.95 -2.94
C ARG A 120 9.55 -17.82 -2.29
N ASP A 121 9.43 -16.92 -1.34
CA ASP A 121 8.20 -16.72 -0.59
C ASP A 121 7.11 -16.09 -1.48
N ALA A 122 7.47 -15.18 -2.40
CA ALA A 122 6.58 -14.62 -3.41
C ALA A 122 6.00 -15.69 -4.33
N LYS A 123 6.86 -16.66 -4.75
CA LYS A 123 6.38 -17.82 -5.51
C LYS A 123 5.40 -18.65 -4.68
N MET A 124 5.74 -18.98 -3.44
CA MET A 124 4.92 -19.76 -2.53
C MET A 124 3.53 -19.10 -2.32
N VAL A 125 3.50 -17.81 -2.06
CA VAL A 125 2.28 -17.03 -1.88
C VAL A 125 1.46 -16.97 -3.17
N GLY A 126 2.12 -16.83 -4.32
CA GLY A 126 1.48 -16.94 -5.64
C GLY A 126 0.87 -18.31 -5.91
N ASP A 127 1.56 -19.40 -5.51
CA ASP A 127 1.04 -20.78 -5.63
C ASP A 127 -0.20 -21.01 -4.75
N TRP A 128 -0.43 -20.25 -3.68
CA TRP A 128 -1.67 -20.25 -2.91
C TRP A 128 -2.82 -19.47 -3.55
N GLY A 129 -2.53 -18.71 -4.61
CA GLY A 129 -3.52 -17.99 -5.40
C GLY A 129 -3.49 -16.47 -5.24
N ALA A 130 -2.47 -15.90 -4.61
CA ALA A 130 -2.32 -14.44 -4.61
C ALA A 130 -2.12 -13.90 -6.03
N ASP A 131 -2.83 -12.82 -6.36
CA ASP A 131 -2.76 -12.18 -7.67
C ASP A 131 -1.55 -11.23 -7.77
N CYS A 132 -1.12 -10.67 -6.64
CA CYS A 132 0.02 -9.76 -6.57
C CYS A 132 0.76 -9.90 -5.23
N VAL A 133 2.08 -9.69 -5.23
CA VAL A 133 2.88 -9.58 -4.00
C VAL A 133 3.62 -8.25 -3.99
N TYR A 134 3.72 -7.64 -2.81
CA TYR A 134 4.29 -6.31 -2.64
C TYR A 134 5.63 -6.33 -1.92
N VAL A 135 6.59 -5.62 -2.47
CA VAL A 135 7.76 -5.14 -1.73
C VAL A 135 7.31 -3.93 -0.90
N VAL A 136 7.54 -3.98 0.41
CA VAL A 136 7.11 -2.91 1.32
C VAL A 136 8.30 -2.32 2.06
N ASP A 137 8.62 -1.09 1.75
CA ASP A 137 9.60 -0.29 2.48
C ASP A 137 8.95 0.37 3.72
N SER A 138 8.74 -0.44 4.76
CA SER A 138 8.05 0.00 5.98
C SER A 138 8.82 1.03 6.79
N SER A 139 10.14 1.13 6.62
CA SER A 139 11.01 2.10 7.29
C SER A 139 11.23 3.38 6.49
N GLY A 140 10.95 3.34 5.18
CA GLY A 140 11.25 4.43 4.26
C GLY A 140 12.75 4.66 4.06
N GLY A 141 13.56 3.60 4.25
CA GLY A 141 15.01 3.62 4.14
C GLY A 141 15.59 2.77 3.03
N MET A 142 14.76 2.11 2.24
CA MET A 142 15.20 1.27 1.14
C MET A 142 15.89 2.12 0.05
N LEU A 143 17.03 1.63 -0.44
CA LEU A 143 17.74 2.26 -1.55
C LEU A 143 17.24 1.74 -2.91
N PRO A 144 17.39 2.52 -3.98
CA PRO A 144 16.93 2.14 -5.33
C PRO A 144 17.48 0.80 -5.83
N GLU A 145 18.73 0.49 -5.48
CA GLU A 145 19.40 -0.77 -5.84
C GLU A 145 18.73 -1.98 -5.18
N GLN A 146 18.18 -1.80 -3.97
CA GLN A 146 17.43 -2.84 -3.27
C GLN A 146 16.09 -3.09 -3.98
N VAL A 147 15.36 -2.04 -4.39
CA VAL A 147 14.13 -2.15 -5.17
C VAL A 147 14.36 -2.97 -6.45
N LEU A 148 15.43 -2.63 -7.19
CA LEU A 148 15.84 -3.37 -8.39
C LEU A 148 16.21 -4.82 -8.07
N SER A 149 16.91 -5.08 -6.96
CA SER A 149 17.35 -6.42 -6.57
C SER A 149 16.17 -7.33 -6.25
N TYR A 150 15.18 -6.85 -5.47
CA TYR A 150 13.95 -7.62 -5.18
C TYR A 150 13.18 -7.95 -6.47
N TYR A 151 13.04 -7.00 -7.38
CA TYR A 151 12.40 -7.24 -8.67
C TYR A 151 13.10 -8.35 -9.47
N LYS A 152 14.42 -8.21 -9.68
CA LYS A 152 15.21 -9.16 -10.46
C LYS A 152 15.12 -10.57 -9.90
N GLN A 153 15.27 -10.72 -8.60
CA GLN A 153 15.21 -12.03 -7.96
C GLN A 153 13.81 -12.65 -8.02
N ALA A 154 12.75 -11.85 -7.83
CA ALA A 154 11.37 -12.33 -7.96
C ALA A 154 11.10 -12.85 -9.38
N ARG A 155 11.48 -12.12 -10.42
CA ARG A 155 11.27 -12.51 -11.82
C ARG A 155 12.03 -13.77 -12.24
N LEU A 156 13.06 -14.17 -11.50
CA LEU A 156 13.72 -15.47 -11.70
C LEU A 156 12.90 -16.67 -11.19
N LYS A 157 11.92 -16.44 -10.33
CA LYS A 157 11.20 -17.50 -9.61
C LYS A 157 9.70 -17.53 -9.87
N THR A 158 9.09 -16.39 -10.21
CA THR A 158 7.63 -16.28 -10.31
C THR A 158 7.21 -15.23 -11.33
N ASN A 159 6.02 -15.45 -11.92
CA ASN A 159 5.32 -14.49 -12.77
C ASN A 159 4.15 -13.80 -12.03
N VAL A 160 4.00 -14.02 -10.71
CA VAL A 160 3.01 -13.28 -9.92
C VAL A 160 3.22 -11.78 -10.09
N LYS A 161 2.17 -11.00 -10.17
CA LYS A 161 2.30 -9.54 -10.26
C LYS A 161 3.08 -9.00 -9.08
N LEU A 162 3.88 -7.97 -9.31
CA LEU A 162 4.67 -7.31 -8.28
C LEU A 162 4.15 -5.90 -8.03
N GLY A 163 3.98 -5.56 -6.76
CA GLY A 163 3.69 -4.22 -6.32
C GLY A 163 4.80 -3.66 -5.42
N ILE A 164 4.78 -2.34 -5.24
CA ILE A 164 5.67 -1.67 -4.30
C ILE A 164 4.89 -0.66 -3.45
N HIS A 165 5.22 -0.61 -2.16
CA HIS A 165 4.73 0.37 -1.21
C HIS A 165 5.90 1.02 -0.49
N CYS A 166 6.13 2.31 -0.72
CA CYS A 166 7.26 3.03 -0.15
C CYS A 166 6.82 4.06 0.89
N HIS A 167 7.43 4.01 2.08
CA HIS A 167 7.44 5.14 3.01
C HIS A 167 8.54 6.13 2.65
N ASN A 168 8.39 7.39 3.11
CA ASN A 168 9.20 8.52 2.67
C ASN A 168 10.17 9.04 3.74
N ASN A 169 10.58 8.20 4.70
CA ASN A 169 11.39 8.65 5.84
C ASN A 169 12.73 9.26 5.42
N MET A 170 13.40 8.69 4.44
CA MET A 170 14.63 9.23 3.86
C MET A 170 14.41 10.12 2.61
N GLY A 171 13.16 10.45 2.29
CA GLY A 171 12.84 11.26 1.11
C GLY A 171 12.97 10.53 -0.22
N LEU A 172 13.08 9.21 -0.22
CA LEU A 172 13.35 8.39 -1.41
C LEU A 172 12.11 7.73 -2.03
N ALA A 173 10.92 7.88 -1.40
CA ALA A 173 9.73 7.13 -1.82
C ALA A 173 9.37 7.36 -3.30
N VAL A 174 9.36 8.61 -3.77
CA VAL A 174 9.07 8.92 -5.17
C VAL A 174 10.15 8.35 -6.09
N TYR A 175 11.42 8.45 -5.71
CA TYR A 175 12.51 7.93 -6.53
C TYR A 175 12.48 6.39 -6.60
N ASN A 176 12.27 5.71 -5.47
CA ASN A 176 12.10 4.25 -5.45
C ASN A 176 10.90 3.80 -6.29
N SER A 177 9.80 4.56 -6.28
CA SER A 177 8.63 4.30 -7.11
C SER A 177 8.91 4.48 -8.60
N LEU A 178 9.73 5.47 -8.97
CA LEU A 178 10.19 5.64 -10.37
C LEU A 178 11.10 4.47 -10.81
N VAL A 179 12.00 4.02 -9.94
CA VAL A 179 12.82 2.83 -10.21
C VAL A 179 11.97 1.58 -10.35
N ALA A 180 10.94 1.42 -9.51
CA ALA A 180 9.99 0.32 -9.64
C ALA A 180 9.21 0.36 -10.96
N TYR A 181 8.77 1.55 -11.38
CA TYR A 181 8.14 1.75 -12.69
C TYR A 181 9.08 1.31 -13.83
N ASP A 182 10.33 1.76 -13.78
CA ASP A 182 11.35 1.41 -14.81
C ASP A 182 11.69 -0.09 -14.80
N CYS A 183 11.60 -0.75 -13.66
CA CYS A 183 11.76 -2.20 -13.54
C CYS A 183 10.58 -3.00 -14.12
N GLY A 184 9.39 -2.41 -14.20
CA GLY A 184 8.17 -3.09 -14.63
C GLY A 184 7.38 -3.73 -13.47
N TYR A 185 7.36 -3.10 -12.30
CA TYR A 185 6.38 -3.43 -11.26
C TYR A 185 4.98 -3.16 -11.78
N ASP A 186 4.03 -4.05 -11.49
CA ASP A 186 2.66 -3.97 -11.98
C ASP A 186 1.80 -2.98 -11.17
N PHE A 187 2.15 -2.76 -9.91
CA PHE A 187 1.46 -1.83 -9.00
C PHE A 187 2.44 -0.93 -8.26
N ILE A 188 2.12 0.35 -8.17
CA ILE A 188 2.88 1.34 -7.42
C ILE A 188 1.91 2.14 -6.56
N ASP A 189 2.04 1.99 -5.24
CA ASP A 189 1.18 2.69 -4.30
C ASP A 189 1.54 4.16 -4.20
N THR A 190 0.53 5.01 -4.29
CA THR A 190 0.67 6.45 -4.08
C THR A 190 -0.45 7.00 -3.21
N THR A 191 -0.22 8.13 -2.58
CA THR A 191 -1.24 8.87 -1.85
C THR A 191 -1.18 10.35 -2.19
N LEU A 192 -2.35 11.00 -2.22
CA LEU A 192 -2.39 12.46 -2.39
C LEU A 192 -1.57 13.13 -1.28
N GLN A 193 -0.69 14.04 -1.65
CA GLN A 193 0.24 14.73 -0.75
C GLN A 193 1.16 13.79 0.05
N GLY A 194 1.28 12.51 -0.36
CA GLY A 194 2.04 11.51 0.36
C GLY A 194 1.49 11.22 1.75
N VAL A 195 0.17 11.33 1.94
CA VAL A 195 -0.48 11.02 3.23
C VAL A 195 -0.17 9.60 3.64
N GLY A 196 0.30 9.44 4.87
CA GLY A 196 0.64 8.14 5.41
C GLY A 196 1.28 8.27 6.78
N ARG A 197 1.55 7.12 7.39
CA ARG A 197 2.23 7.08 8.69
C ARG A 197 3.64 7.67 8.57
N SER A 198 4.17 8.16 9.69
CA SER A 198 5.52 8.73 9.79
C SER A 198 5.66 9.96 8.87
N VAL A 199 6.66 9.99 8.02
CA VAL A 199 6.87 11.09 7.04
C VAL A 199 5.94 10.97 5.83
N GLY A 200 5.19 9.88 5.74
CA GLY A 200 4.24 9.62 4.65
C GLY A 200 4.72 8.57 3.66
N ASN A 201 4.03 8.51 2.53
CA ASN A 201 4.21 7.54 1.45
C ASN A 201 4.73 8.22 0.18
N THR A 202 4.77 7.48 -0.92
CA THR A 202 4.99 8.06 -2.25
C THR A 202 3.90 9.09 -2.57
N MET A 203 4.33 10.32 -2.82
CA MET A 203 3.43 11.41 -3.18
C MET A 203 2.94 11.26 -4.61
N ALA A 204 1.64 11.10 -4.78
CA ALA A 204 1.01 10.86 -6.08
C ALA A 204 1.35 11.95 -7.10
N GLU A 205 1.23 13.21 -6.70
CA GLU A 205 1.48 14.37 -7.56
C GLU A 205 2.92 14.36 -8.07
N SER A 206 3.89 14.16 -7.19
CA SER A 206 5.31 14.16 -7.58
C SER A 206 5.66 12.97 -8.48
N PHE A 207 5.10 11.79 -8.19
CA PHE A 207 5.36 10.58 -8.97
C PHE A 207 4.77 10.69 -10.38
N ILE A 208 3.49 11.05 -10.49
CA ILE A 208 2.79 11.17 -11.79
C ILE A 208 3.42 12.28 -12.63
N MET A 209 3.67 13.47 -12.04
CA MET A 209 4.29 14.58 -12.76
C MET A 209 5.73 14.27 -13.20
N ALA A 210 6.48 13.46 -12.44
CA ALA A 210 7.81 13.03 -12.87
C ALA A 210 7.75 12.09 -14.08
N LEU A 211 6.77 11.18 -14.13
CA LEU A 211 6.54 10.32 -15.29
C LEU A 211 6.11 11.12 -16.52
N GLU A 212 5.16 12.05 -16.37
CA GLU A 212 4.74 12.96 -17.43
C GLU A 212 5.93 13.77 -17.99
N LYS A 213 6.78 14.31 -17.10
CA LYS A 213 8.00 15.03 -17.49
C LYS A 213 9.01 14.15 -18.24
N ARG A 214 8.99 12.83 -18.03
CA ARG A 214 9.78 11.85 -18.78
C ARG A 214 9.12 11.42 -20.09
N GLY A 215 7.94 11.97 -20.44
CA GLY A 215 7.21 11.69 -21.66
C GLY A 215 6.26 10.46 -21.58
N HIS A 216 5.99 9.96 -20.36
CA HIS A 216 4.99 8.92 -20.14
C HIS A 216 3.64 9.56 -19.83
N ASP A 217 2.72 9.49 -20.79
CA ASP A 217 1.33 9.91 -20.57
C ASP A 217 0.63 8.87 -19.67
N MET A 218 0.37 9.26 -18.43
CA MET A 218 -0.32 8.41 -17.45
C MET A 218 -1.84 8.56 -17.48
N GLY A 219 -2.37 9.41 -18.35
CA GLY A 219 -3.80 9.67 -18.48
C GLY A 219 -4.44 10.45 -17.35
N PHE A 220 -3.66 11.08 -16.47
CA PHE A 220 -4.17 11.87 -15.36
C PHE A 220 -4.38 13.33 -15.75
N ASP A 221 -5.50 13.91 -15.30
CA ASP A 221 -5.72 15.36 -15.35
C ASP A 221 -4.85 16.04 -14.26
N ILE A 222 -3.67 16.52 -14.64
CA ILE A 222 -2.69 17.10 -13.71
C ILE A 222 -3.27 18.30 -12.92
N PRO A 223 -3.99 19.26 -13.54
CA PRO A 223 -4.65 20.34 -12.79
C PRO A 223 -5.59 19.81 -11.68
N ARG A 224 -6.39 18.80 -11.98
CA ARG A 224 -7.28 18.18 -10.97
C ARG A 224 -6.52 17.43 -9.92
N LEU A 225 -5.46 16.71 -10.28
CA LEU A 225 -4.60 16.03 -9.32
C LEU A 225 -4.04 17.02 -8.29
N LEU A 226 -3.53 18.16 -8.75
CA LEU A 226 -3.00 19.21 -7.88
C LEU A 226 -4.11 19.87 -7.03
N GLU A 227 -5.29 20.13 -7.60
CA GLU A 227 -6.44 20.64 -6.86
C GLU A 227 -6.84 19.70 -5.73
N TYR A 228 -6.85 18.39 -6.00
CA TYR A 228 -7.24 17.39 -5.00
C TYR A 228 -6.16 17.21 -3.93
N GLY A 229 -4.90 17.29 -4.30
CA GLY A 229 -3.81 17.38 -3.33
C GLY A 229 -3.92 18.60 -2.43
N TYR A 230 -4.23 19.77 -2.99
CA TYR A 230 -4.47 21.00 -2.22
C TYR A 230 -5.66 20.85 -1.25
N TYR A 231 -6.74 20.20 -1.70
CA TYR A 231 -7.88 19.90 -0.84
C TYR A 231 -7.46 19.00 0.36
N VAL A 232 -6.71 17.93 0.11
CA VAL A 232 -6.23 17.03 1.16
C VAL A 232 -5.34 17.78 2.15
N ASN A 233 -4.41 18.58 1.66
CA ASN A 233 -3.52 19.36 2.52
C ASN A 233 -4.29 20.31 3.45
N ASN A 234 -5.28 21.03 2.93
CA ASN A 234 -6.01 22.04 3.69
C ASN A 234 -7.09 21.48 4.62
N LYS A 235 -7.64 20.29 4.31
CA LYS A 235 -8.77 19.73 5.05
C LYS A 235 -8.38 18.59 5.98
N ILE A 236 -7.26 17.94 5.75
CA ILE A 236 -6.91 16.69 6.43
C ILE A 236 -5.56 16.80 7.13
N ILE A 237 -4.57 17.54 6.56
CA ILE A 237 -3.20 17.51 7.05
C ILE A 237 -2.62 18.92 7.18
N GLY A 238 -2.12 19.25 8.39
CA GLY A 238 -1.02 20.19 8.51
C GLY A 238 0.28 19.41 8.38
N ARG A 239 1.12 19.65 7.37
CA ARG A 239 2.38 18.92 7.25
C ARG A 239 3.38 19.36 8.33
N PRO A 240 3.82 18.45 9.21
CA PRO A 240 5.01 18.70 10.02
C PRO A 240 6.27 18.70 9.14
N ALA A 241 7.30 19.42 9.56
CA ALA A 241 8.64 19.22 9.05
C ALA A 241 9.09 17.77 9.30
N VAL A 242 10.07 17.27 8.50
CA VAL A 242 10.62 15.93 8.70
C VAL A 242 11.17 15.80 10.12
N ASN A 243 10.64 14.87 10.91
CA ASN A 243 11.12 14.63 12.26
C ASN A 243 12.47 13.89 12.19
N PRO A 244 13.51 14.34 12.94
CA PRO A 244 14.81 13.66 12.96
C PRO A 244 14.73 12.17 13.35
N LEU A 245 13.82 11.79 14.26
CA LEU A 245 13.62 10.38 14.62
C LEU A 245 13.04 9.56 13.46
N ASP A 246 12.14 10.11 12.67
CA ASP A 246 11.61 9.44 11.47
C ASP A 246 12.70 9.24 10.41
N LEU A 247 13.58 10.21 10.27
CA LEU A 247 14.75 10.10 9.40
C LEU A 247 15.69 8.98 9.87
N MET A 248 15.95 8.89 11.18
CA MET A 248 16.75 7.82 11.77
C MET A 248 16.08 6.45 11.63
N CYS A 249 14.77 6.36 11.71
CA CYS A 249 14.04 5.12 11.42
C CYS A 249 14.33 4.63 10.00
N GLY A 250 14.29 5.52 9.03
CA GLY A 250 14.63 5.19 7.63
C GLY A 250 16.10 4.77 7.47
N PHE A 251 17.01 5.48 8.09
CA PHE A 251 18.44 5.20 8.00
C PHE A 251 18.83 3.85 8.64
N ALA A 252 18.24 3.50 9.77
CA ALA A 252 18.59 2.31 10.56
C ALA A 252 17.69 1.09 10.27
N ASP A 253 16.84 1.13 9.23
CA ASP A 253 15.82 0.11 8.93
C ASP A 253 14.93 -0.22 10.14
N PHE A 254 14.55 0.84 10.88
CA PHE A 254 13.83 0.74 12.12
C PHE A 254 12.40 1.27 11.93
N HIS A 255 11.42 0.43 12.22
CA HIS A 255 10.02 0.81 12.03
C HIS A 255 9.51 1.73 13.15
N SER A 256 8.84 2.81 12.78
CA SER A 256 8.33 3.82 13.72
C SER A 256 7.41 3.28 14.84
N SER A 257 6.84 2.07 14.68
CA SER A 257 6.06 1.42 15.75
C SER A 257 6.86 1.08 17.00
N HIS A 258 8.19 1.12 16.96
CA HIS A 258 9.08 0.90 18.10
C HIS A 258 9.50 2.19 18.83
N LEU A 259 9.21 3.36 18.24
CA LEU A 259 9.32 4.61 18.94
C LEU A 259 8.13 4.69 19.91
N LYS A 260 8.42 4.63 21.21
CA LYS A 260 7.41 4.92 22.22
C LYS A 260 7.35 6.45 22.39
N ASP A 261 6.15 6.99 22.46
CA ASP A 261 5.87 8.38 22.78
C ASP A 261 6.40 8.74 24.18
#